data_2e927b100b1c957efe071020b4cc3d98
#
_entry.id   2e927b100b1c957efe071020b4cc3d98
#
_cell.length_a   1.000
_cell.length_b   1.000
_cell.length_c   1.000
_cell.angle_alpha   90.00
_cell.angle_beta   90.00
_cell.angle_gamma   90.00
#
_symmetry.space_group_name_H-M   'P 1'
#
loop_
_entity.id
_entity.type
_entity.pdbx_description
1 polymer ?
#
loop_
_entity_poly.entity_id
_entity_poly.type
_entity_poly.pdbx_seq_one_letter_code
_entity_poly.pdbx_strand_id
1 'polypeptide(L)'
;MATLICGSLAYDNIMTFEGRFREHILPEQVHILNVSFLVPTMRREFGGCAGNIAYSLHLLGGDARIMATLGGADAQPYIERLDKLGLSKAHVRVLDDTWSAQAMITTDLENNQITAFHPGAMMQSHLNRADEAPGIKLGIVAPDGFDGMVQHVEQFAKAGIPFIFDPGQGLPLFDGASLRRAIELATYVAVNDYEANLVSHRTGWSFDEIASHVDALIVTRGEHGSQIYHSGKIEEIPPVKAARVLDPTGCGDAFRGGLLYGIENGLDWATTGRLASLMGALKIEHLGPQNYAPTRAQINERFKEAFGYELPN
;
A
#
# COMPACT_ATOMS: atom_id res chain seq x y z
N MET A 1 9.20 -17.52 -5.46
CA MET A 1 7.88 -17.91 -4.89
C MET A 1 6.89 -16.86 -5.38
N ALA A 2 5.67 -17.23 -5.85
CA ALA A 2 4.74 -16.24 -6.37
C ALA A 2 3.90 -15.62 -5.24
N THR A 3 3.91 -14.30 -5.16
CA THR A 3 3.13 -13.52 -4.19
C THR A 3 1.99 -12.78 -4.89
N LEU A 4 0.73 -13.04 -4.46
CA LEU A 4 -0.46 -12.39 -5.00
C LEU A 4 -0.78 -11.14 -4.20
N ILE A 5 -0.87 -10.01 -4.89
CA ILE A 5 -1.11 -8.70 -4.30
C ILE A 5 -2.50 -8.25 -4.73
N CYS A 6 -3.50 -8.46 -3.85
CA CYS A 6 -4.86 -8.00 -4.04
C CYS A 6 -4.97 -6.56 -3.53
N GLY A 7 -5.40 -5.64 -4.38
CA GLY A 7 -5.53 -4.23 -4.03
C GLY A 7 -5.76 -3.36 -5.25
N SER A 8 -5.79 -2.06 -5.04
CA SER A 8 -6.09 -1.09 -6.10
C SER A 8 -4.95 -0.87 -7.08
N LEU A 9 -5.32 -0.61 -8.34
CA LEU A 9 -4.54 0.12 -9.33
C LEU A 9 -5.23 1.47 -9.54
N ALA A 10 -4.49 2.58 -9.43
CA ALA A 10 -5.05 3.91 -9.48
C ALA A 10 -4.13 4.91 -10.18
N TYR A 11 -4.68 6.05 -10.57
CA TYR A 11 -3.91 7.21 -11.01
C TYR A 11 -3.98 8.31 -9.96
N ASP A 12 -2.82 8.92 -9.66
CA ASP A 12 -2.74 10.14 -8.87
C ASP A 12 -2.53 11.32 -9.81
N ASN A 13 -3.58 12.13 -10.01
CA ASN A 13 -3.53 13.36 -10.79
C ASN A 13 -3.20 14.50 -9.83
N ILE A 14 -1.96 14.96 -9.84
CA ILE A 14 -1.44 15.95 -8.89
C ILE A 14 -1.34 17.29 -9.61
N MET A 15 -2.06 18.28 -9.07
CA MET A 15 -2.18 19.63 -9.59
C MET A 15 -1.61 20.63 -8.59
N THR A 16 -0.92 21.65 -9.08
CA THR A 16 -0.40 22.72 -8.22
C THR A 16 -1.22 23.98 -8.46
N PHE A 17 -1.78 24.52 -7.39
CA PHE A 17 -2.42 25.81 -7.37
C PHE A 17 -1.43 26.86 -6.87
N GLU A 18 -1.11 27.86 -7.70
CA GLU A 18 -0.17 28.94 -7.37
C GLU A 18 -0.80 30.06 -6.52
N GLY A 19 -1.58 29.67 -5.52
CA GLY A 19 -2.24 30.52 -4.53
C GLY A 19 -2.42 29.80 -3.21
N ARG A 20 -3.24 30.35 -2.33
CA ARG A 20 -3.56 29.74 -1.03
C ARG A 20 -5.07 29.49 -0.96
N PHE A 21 -5.49 28.30 -0.59
CA PHE A 21 -6.93 27.97 -0.48
C PHE A 21 -7.68 28.91 0.46
N ARG A 22 -7.05 29.33 1.58
CA ARG A 22 -7.66 30.26 2.54
C ARG A 22 -8.02 31.64 1.96
N GLU A 23 -7.43 32.02 0.83
CA GLU A 23 -7.72 33.29 0.15
C GLU A 23 -8.92 33.17 -0.80
N HIS A 24 -9.35 31.92 -1.12
CA HIS A 24 -10.43 31.62 -2.05
C HIS A 24 -11.62 30.93 -1.38
N ILE A 25 -11.39 30.20 -0.27
CA ILE A 25 -12.44 29.53 0.48
C ILE A 25 -12.73 30.35 1.74
N LEU A 26 -13.85 31.09 1.71
CA LEU A 26 -14.26 31.93 2.83
C LEU A 26 -15.08 31.09 3.82
N PRO A 27 -14.68 30.94 5.10
CA PRO A 27 -15.35 30.08 6.07
C PRO A 27 -16.83 30.43 6.26
N GLU A 28 -17.16 31.72 6.18
CA GLU A 28 -18.54 32.23 6.36
C GLU A 28 -19.45 31.89 5.16
N GLN A 29 -18.88 31.53 4.00
CA GLN A 29 -19.61 31.29 2.76
C GLN A 29 -19.53 29.83 2.27
N VAL A 30 -19.04 28.91 3.11
CA VAL A 30 -18.92 27.49 2.75
C VAL A 30 -20.26 26.86 2.32
N HIS A 31 -21.39 27.37 2.84
CA HIS A 31 -22.73 26.89 2.48
C HIS A 31 -23.18 27.20 1.05
N ILE A 32 -22.47 28.12 0.36
CA ILE A 32 -22.71 28.50 -1.05
C ILE A 32 -21.44 28.42 -1.87
N LEU A 33 -20.52 27.52 -1.50
CA LEU A 33 -19.21 27.44 -2.09
C LEU A 33 -19.27 27.14 -3.59
N ASN A 34 -18.68 28.04 -4.39
CA ASN A 34 -18.44 27.86 -5.82
C ASN A 34 -17.04 28.41 -6.13
N VAL A 35 -16.03 27.54 -6.03
CA VAL A 35 -14.63 27.92 -6.18
C VAL A 35 -14.03 27.20 -7.38
N SER A 36 -13.26 27.94 -8.17
CA SER A 36 -12.49 27.44 -9.29
C SER A 36 -11.03 27.80 -9.09
N PHE A 37 -10.16 26.81 -9.20
CA PHE A 37 -8.71 26.99 -9.11
C PHE A 37 -8.09 26.86 -10.50
N LEU A 38 -7.31 27.88 -10.91
CA LEU A 38 -6.44 27.75 -12.07
C LEU A 38 -5.18 26.99 -11.63
N VAL A 39 -4.98 25.82 -12.22
CA VAL A 39 -3.85 24.93 -11.92
C VAL A 39 -2.95 24.84 -13.16
N PRO A 40 -1.86 25.60 -13.25
CA PRO A 40 -1.02 25.68 -14.44
C PRO A 40 -0.21 24.40 -14.68
N THR A 41 -0.03 23.57 -13.65
CA THR A 41 0.73 22.31 -13.74
C THR A 41 -0.11 21.14 -13.28
N MET A 42 -0.04 20.05 -14.05
CA MET A 42 -0.64 18.75 -13.69
C MET A 42 0.34 17.65 -14.06
N ARG A 43 0.51 16.69 -13.17
CA ARG A 43 1.21 15.44 -13.46
C ARG A 43 0.32 14.27 -13.09
N ARG A 44 0.45 13.18 -13.84
CA ARG A 44 -0.22 11.92 -13.53
C ARG A 44 0.83 10.90 -13.14
N GLU A 45 0.64 10.29 -11.97
CA GLU A 45 1.47 9.21 -11.46
C GLU A 45 0.70 7.89 -11.47
N PHE A 46 1.42 6.79 -11.69
CA PHE A 46 0.89 5.46 -11.48
C PHE A 46 0.89 5.18 -9.99
N GLY A 47 -0.25 4.80 -9.45
CA GLY A 47 -0.49 4.60 -8.02
C GLY A 47 -1.39 3.39 -7.76
N GLY A 48 -2.04 3.39 -6.61
CA GLY A 48 -2.81 2.28 -6.08
C GLY A 48 -1.95 1.28 -5.32
N CYS A 49 -2.47 0.79 -4.20
CA CYS A 49 -1.69 0.02 -3.24
C CYS A 49 -1.08 -1.25 -3.88
N ALA A 50 -1.86 -2.01 -4.67
CA ALA A 50 -1.31 -3.20 -5.31
C ALA A 50 -0.22 -2.89 -6.32
N GLY A 51 -0.36 -1.82 -7.11
CA GLY A 51 0.65 -1.39 -8.07
C GLY A 51 1.96 -0.99 -7.39
N ASN A 52 1.88 -0.23 -6.31
CA ASN A 52 3.02 0.27 -5.55
C ASN A 52 3.75 -0.86 -4.80
N ILE A 53 3.00 -1.76 -4.16
CA ILE A 53 3.55 -2.93 -3.45
C ILE A 53 4.25 -3.86 -4.44
N ALA A 54 3.59 -4.17 -5.58
CA ALA A 54 4.14 -5.02 -6.61
C ALA A 54 5.42 -4.44 -7.22
N TYR A 55 5.43 -3.13 -7.47
CA TYR A 55 6.61 -2.42 -7.95
C TYR A 55 7.80 -2.61 -6.99
N SER A 56 7.56 -2.40 -5.69
CA SER A 56 8.59 -2.50 -4.66
C SER A 56 9.11 -3.93 -4.47
N LEU A 57 8.21 -4.92 -4.48
CA LEU A 57 8.59 -6.34 -4.42
C LEU A 57 9.40 -6.76 -5.66
N HIS A 58 9.00 -6.27 -6.86
CA HIS A 58 9.70 -6.52 -8.10
C HIS A 58 11.15 -5.95 -8.09
N LEU A 59 11.36 -4.76 -7.53
CA LEU A 59 12.71 -4.18 -7.37
C LEU A 59 13.63 -5.05 -6.51
N LEU A 60 13.07 -5.81 -5.59
CA LEU A 60 13.77 -6.80 -4.76
C LEU A 60 13.99 -8.13 -5.49
N GLY A 61 13.39 -8.33 -6.67
CA GLY A 61 13.46 -9.58 -7.44
C GLY A 61 12.38 -10.60 -7.09
N GLY A 62 11.34 -10.23 -6.32
CA GLY A 62 10.20 -11.10 -6.02
C GLY A 62 9.26 -11.29 -7.22
N ASP A 63 8.57 -12.44 -7.27
CA ASP A 63 7.53 -12.76 -8.27
C ASP A 63 6.19 -12.13 -7.85
N ALA A 64 6.06 -10.82 -8.10
CA ALA A 64 4.87 -10.04 -7.79
C ALA A 64 3.76 -10.26 -8.82
N ARG A 65 2.59 -10.72 -8.39
CA ARG A 65 1.40 -10.89 -9.22
C ARG A 65 0.27 -10.01 -8.72
N ILE A 66 -0.15 -9.07 -9.55
CA ILE A 66 -1.18 -8.09 -9.20
C ILE A 66 -2.55 -8.69 -9.48
N MET A 67 -3.44 -8.65 -8.48
CA MET A 67 -4.88 -8.90 -8.66
C MET A 67 -5.63 -7.60 -8.37
N ALA A 68 -6.16 -7.00 -9.42
CA ALA A 68 -6.79 -5.69 -9.38
C ALA A 68 -7.81 -5.50 -10.51
N THR A 69 -8.52 -4.38 -10.49
CA THR A 69 -9.41 -3.94 -11.57
C THR A 69 -8.97 -2.59 -12.13
N LEU A 70 -9.11 -2.44 -13.44
CA LEU A 70 -8.95 -1.17 -14.15
C LEU A 70 -10.22 -0.86 -14.94
N GLY A 71 -10.50 0.40 -15.16
CA GLY A 71 -11.61 0.83 -16.01
C GLY A 71 -11.21 0.89 -17.47
N GLY A 72 -12.04 0.36 -18.38
CA GLY A 72 -11.79 0.32 -19.81
C GLY A 72 -11.56 1.67 -20.46
N ALA A 73 -12.12 2.74 -19.86
CA ALA A 73 -11.98 4.09 -20.35
C ALA A 73 -10.52 4.62 -20.32
N ASP A 74 -9.68 4.12 -19.41
CA ASP A 74 -8.33 4.64 -19.19
C ASP A 74 -7.30 3.56 -18.77
N ALA A 75 -7.61 2.27 -18.93
CA ALA A 75 -6.71 1.18 -18.55
C ALA A 75 -5.39 1.13 -19.33
N GLN A 76 -5.42 1.51 -20.61
CA GLN A 76 -4.32 1.25 -21.55
C GLN A 76 -2.96 1.77 -21.05
N PRO A 77 -2.80 3.00 -20.54
CA PRO A 77 -1.50 3.49 -20.06
C PRO A 77 -0.98 2.66 -18.87
N TYR A 78 -1.86 2.17 -18.00
CA TYR A 78 -1.44 1.33 -16.87
C TYR A 78 -1.00 -0.06 -17.35
N ILE A 79 -1.72 -0.66 -18.28
CA ILE A 79 -1.35 -1.95 -18.90
C ILE A 79 0.04 -1.85 -19.56
N GLU A 80 0.29 -0.79 -20.33
CA GLU A 80 1.60 -0.52 -20.93
C GLU A 80 2.71 -0.32 -19.90
N ARG A 81 2.38 0.32 -18.75
CA ARG A 81 3.30 0.47 -17.62
C ARG A 81 3.68 -0.89 -17.04
N LEU A 82 2.72 -1.77 -16.81
CA LEU A 82 2.97 -3.12 -16.30
C LEU A 82 3.82 -3.94 -17.28
N ASP A 83 3.51 -3.89 -18.58
CA ASP A 83 4.31 -4.55 -19.61
C ASP A 83 5.76 -4.05 -19.63
N LYS A 84 5.95 -2.74 -19.56
CA LYS A 84 7.29 -2.10 -19.54
C LYS A 84 8.10 -2.49 -18.30
N LEU A 85 7.43 -2.74 -17.17
CA LEU A 85 8.07 -3.19 -15.94
C LEU A 85 8.27 -4.72 -15.90
N GLY A 86 7.69 -5.48 -16.83
CA GLY A 86 7.70 -6.94 -16.79
C GLY A 86 6.81 -7.54 -15.69
N LEU A 87 5.86 -6.76 -15.16
CA LEU A 87 4.91 -7.22 -14.15
C LEU A 87 3.75 -7.97 -14.79
N SER A 88 3.38 -9.10 -14.18
CA SER A 88 2.27 -9.93 -14.67
C SER A 88 0.93 -9.21 -14.53
N LYS A 89 0.16 -9.17 -15.60
CA LYS A 89 -1.22 -8.67 -15.63
C LYS A 89 -2.28 -9.78 -15.74
N ALA A 90 -1.88 -11.04 -15.49
CA ALA A 90 -2.76 -12.21 -15.64
C ALA A 90 -4.03 -12.15 -14.76
N HIS A 91 -3.98 -11.42 -13.64
CA HIS A 91 -5.10 -11.24 -12.72
C HIS A 91 -5.58 -9.78 -12.65
N VAL A 92 -5.17 -8.93 -13.62
CA VAL A 92 -5.70 -7.58 -13.78
C VAL A 92 -6.91 -7.63 -14.70
N ARG A 93 -8.08 -7.34 -14.17
CA ARG A 93 -9.34 -7.31 -14.92
C ARG A 93 -9.63 -5.90 -15.40
N VAL A 94 -9.87 -5.76 -16.70
CA VAL A 94 -10.37 -4.50 -17.27
C VAL A 94 -11.90 -4.58 -17.36
N LEU A 95 -12.58 -3.57 -16.84
CA LEU A 95 -14.04 -3.47 -16.82
C LEU A 95 -14.48 -2.40 -17.81
N ASP A 96 -15.29 -2.79 -18.78
CA ASP A 96 -15.85 -1.86 -19.76
C ASP A 96 -16.75 -0.83 -19.05
N ASP A 97 -17.02 0.30 -19.71
CA ASP A 97 -17.94 1.36 -19.30
C ASP A 97 -17.65 2.00 -17.92
N THR A 98 -16.43 1.88 -17.40
CA THR A 98 -16.02 2.58 -16.18
C THR A 98 -14.62 3.17 -16.29
N TRP A 99 -14.24 4.03 -15.33
CA TRP A 99 -12.90 4.56 -15.15
C TRP A 99 -12.11 3.75 -14.11
N SER A 100 -10.81 3.75 -14.21
CA SER A 100 -9.93 3.27 -13.13
C SER A 100 -10.06 4.16 -11.89
N ALA A 101 -9.62 3.67 -10.74
CA ALA A 101 -9.52 4.50 -9.55
C ALA A 101 -8.59 5.70 -9.79
N GLN A 102 -8.99 6.89 -9.32
CA GLN A 102 -8.23 8.12 -9.52
C GLN A 102 -8.34 9.03 -8.30
N ALA A 103 -7.20 9.55 -7.85
CA ALA A 103 -7.12 10.68 -6.95
C ALA A 103 -6.89 11.98 -7.76
N MET A 104 -7.73 12.98 -7.55
CA MET A 104 -7.57 14.34 -8.07
C MET A 104 -7.09 15.21 -6.92
N ILE A 105 -5.78 15.48 -6.87
CA ILE A 105 -5.12 16.13 -5.74
C ILE A 105 -4.71 17.54 -6.18
N THR A 106 -5.26 18.57 -5.54
CA THR A 106 -4.81 19.95 -5.74
C THR A 106 -4.07 20.40 -4.50
N THR A 107 -2.82 20.86 -4.69
CA THR A 107 -1.94 21.34 -3.61
C THR A 107 -1.71 22.84 -3.76
N ASP A 108 -1.86 23.60 -2.68
CA ASP A 108 -1.59 25.03 -2.64
C ASP A 108 -0.14 25.37 -2.24
N LEU A 109 0.22 26.66 -2.22
CA LEU A 109 1.57 27.14 -1.85
C LEU A 109 1.96 26.86 -0.39
N GLU A 110 1.01 26.52 0.48
CA GLU A 110 1.24 26.17 1.89
C GLU A 110 1.20 24.65 2.10
N ASN A 111 1.23 23.85 1.02
CA ASN A 111 1.11 22.40 1.04
C ASN A 111 -0.23 21.86 1.59
N ASN A 112 -1.28 22.69 1.66
CA ASN A 112 -2.61 22.18 1.92
C ASN A 112 -3.12 21.45 0.67
N GLN A 113 -3.91 20.40 0.88
CA GLN A 113 -4.44 19.58 -0.20
C GLN A 113 -5.96 19.48 -0.17
N ILE A 114 -6.56 19.60 -1.34
CA ILE A 114 -7.94 19.22 -1.58
C ILE A 114 -7.91 18.03 -2.51
N THR A 115 -8.46 16.89 -2.06
CA THR A 115 -8.47 15.64 -2.81
C THR A 115 -9.90 15.19 -3.08
N ALA A 116 -10.23 14.94 -4.35
CA ALA A 116 -11.40 14.17 -4.74
C ALA A 116 -10.94 12.78 -5.20
N PHE A 117 -11.47 11.73 -4.60
CA PHE A 117 -11.16 10.36 -4.96
C PHE A 117 -12.34 9.71 -5.69
N HIS A 118 -12.09 9.24 -6.92
CA HIS A 118 -13.02 8.45 -7.70
C HIS A 118 -12.59 6.97 -7.63
N PRO A 119 -13.36 6.07 -6.99
CA PRO A 119 -12.95 4.68 -6.84
C PRO A 119 -13.08 3.86 -8.13
N GLY A 120 -14.01 4.21 -9.02
CA GLY A 120 -14.18 3.55 -10.33
C GLY A 120 -14.25 2.01 -10.26
N ALA A 121 -13.51 1.35 -11.13
CA ALA A 121 -13.44 -0.10 -11.25
C ALA A 121 -13.02 -0.80 -9.95
N MET A 122 -12.28 -0.11 -9.06
CA MET A 122 -11.86 -0.64 -7.75
C MET A 122 -13.03 -1.18 -6.93
N MET A 123 -14.20 -0.55 -7.03
CA MET A 123 -15.42 -1.02 -6.31
C MET A 123 -15.91 -2.41 -6.76
N GLN A 124 -15.42 -2.92 -7.88
CA GLN A 124 -15.78 -4.22 -8.43
C GLN A 124 -14.65 -5.25 -8.30
N SER A 125 -13.69 -5.03 -7.40
CA SER A 125 -12.55 -5.93 -7.18
C SER A 125 -12.98 -7.36 -6.76
N HIS A 126 -14.16 -7.51 -6.15
CA HIS A 126 -14.78 -8.79 -5.81
C HIS A 126 -15.06 -9.70 -7.03
N LEU A 127 -15.03 -9.18 -8.26
CA LEU A 127 -15.12 -9.97 -9.48
C LEU A 127 -13.86 -10.82 -9.74
N ASN A 128 -12.76 -10.51 -9.09
CA ASN A 128 -11.54 -11.29 -9.07
C ASN A 128 -11.57 -12.30 -7.91
N ARG A 129 -10.90 -13.44 -8.09
CA ARG A 129 -10.89 -14.51 -7.10
C ARG A 129 -9.46 -14.93 -6.78
N ALA A 130 -9.04 -14.74 -5.54
CA ALA A 130 -7.68 -15.06 -5.10
C ALA A 130 -7.41 -16.59 -5.08
N ASP A 131 -8.45 -17.41 -4.79
CA ASP A 131 -8.38 -18.87 -4.77
C ASP A 131 -8.29 -19.50 -6.17
N GLU A 132 -8.51 -18.74 -7.25
CA GLU A 132 -8.34 -19.17 -8.63
C GLU A 132 -6.95 -18.87 -9.22
N ALA A 133 -6.10 -18.10 -8.51
CA ALA A 133 -4.77 -17.78 -8.98
C ALA A 133 -3.79 -18.96 -8.74
N PRO A 134 -3.21 -19.55 -9.79
CA PRO A 134 -2.40 -20.75 -9.64
C PRO A 134 -1.00 -20.43 -9.10
N GLY A 135 -0.48 -21.34 -8.28
CA GLY A 135 0.93 -21.33 -7.83
C GLY A 135 1.27 -20.25 -6.81
N ILE A 136 0.28 -19.61 -6.20
CA ILE A 136 0.46 -18.61 -5.16
C ILE A 136 0.89 -19.28 -3.85
N LYS A 137 1.87 -18.70 -3.17
CA LYS A 137 2.42 -19.19 -1.90
C LYS A 137 2.30 -18.17 -0.76
N LEU A 138 2.11 -16.91 -1.09
CA LEU A 138 1.92 -15.79 -0.17
C LEU A 138 0.94 -14.80 -0.78
N GLY A 139 0.16 -14.12 0.03
CA GLY A 139 -0.75 -13.08 -0.40
C GLY A 139 -0.67 -11.82 0.44
N ILE A 140 -1.26 -10.76 -0.07
CA ILE A 140 -1.61 -9.55 0.69
C ILE A 140 -2.99 -9.07 0.21
N VAL A 141 -3.84 -8.69 1.16
CA VAL A 141 -5.07 -7.96 0.91
C VAL A 141 -4.84 -6.53 1.36
N ALA A 142 -4.54 -5.68 0.38
CA ALA A 142 -4.28 -4.25 0.54
C ALA A 142 -5.57 -3.45 0.20
N PRO A 143 -5.60 -2.13 0.46
CA PRO A 143 -6.77 -1.29 0.21
C PRO A 143 -7.36 -1.43 -1.19
N ASP A 144 -8.65 -1.75 -1.24
CA ASP A 144 -9.43 -2.00 -2.44
C ASP A 144 -10.93 -1.78 -2.15
N GLY A 145 -11.81 -2.14 -3.08
CA GLY A 145 -13.25 -2.19 -2.82
C GLY A 145 -13.58 -3.12 -1.65
N PHE A 146 -14.46 -2.70 -0.76
CA PHE A 146 -14.76 -3.41 0.49
C PHE A 146 -15.13 -4.88 0.27
N ASP A 147 -16.05 -5.15 -0.66
CA ASP A 147 -16.49 -6.53 -0.97
C ASP A 147 -15.33 -7.40 -1.47
N GLY A 148 -14.42 -6.83 -2.27
CA GLY A 148 -13.21 -7.51 -2.72
C GLY A 148 -12.28 -7.84 -1.56
N MET A 149 -12.00 -6.86 -0.68
CA MET A 149 -11.15 -7.09 0.48
C MET A 149 -11.68 -8.21 1.38
N VAL A 150 -12.98 -8.19 1.70
CA VAL A 150 -13.62 -9.23 2.54
C VAL A 150 -13.52 -10.60 1.86
N GLN A 151 -13.87 -10.68 0.57
CA GLN A 151 -13.86 -11.95 -0.16
C GLN A 151 -12.44 -12.51 -0.35
N HIS A 152 -11.45 -11.66 -0.65
CA HIS A 152 -10.07 -12.11 -0.81
C HIS A 152 -9.48 -12.66 0.50
N VAL A 153 -9.78 -12.04 1.65
CA VAL A 153 -9.43 -12.57 2.98
C VAL A 153 -9.98 -14.00 3.15
N GLU A 154 -11.27 -14.20 2.89
CA GLU A 154 -11.94 -15.51 3.00
C GLU A 154 -11.36 -16.55 2.01
N GLN A 155 -11.03 -16.11 0.79
CA GLN A 155 -10.48 -16.97 -0.26
C GLN A 155 -9.07 -17.45 0.07
N PHE A 156 -8.19 -16.55 0.55
CA PHE A 156 -6.84 -16.93 1.00
C PHE A 156 -6.90 -17.90 2.18
N ALA A 157 -7.71 -17.60 3.20
CA ALA A 157 -7.87 -18.46 4.37
C ALA A 157 -8.39 -19.86 3.97
N LYS A 158 -9.42 -19.92 3.11
CA LYS A 158 -9.98 -21.20 2.61
C LYS A 158 -8.97 -22.00 1.78
N ALA A 159 -8.13 -21.32 1.00
CA ALA A 159 -7.09 -21.97 0.19
C ALA A 159 -5.86 -22.37 1.02
N GLY A 160 -5.78 -22.01 2.30
CA GLY A 160 -4.62 -22.26 3.15
C GLY A 160 -3.37 -21.50 2.70
N ILE A 161 -3.53 -20.38 2.02
CA ILE A 161 -2.44 -19.51 1.57
C ILE A 161 -2.20 -18.46 2.64
N PRO A 162 -0.99 -18.38 3.24
CA PRO A 162 -0.66 -17.32 4.19
C PRO A 162 -0.75 -15.96 3.53
N PHE A 163 -1.24 -14.97 4.28
CA PHE A 163 -1.40 -13.62 3.74
C PHE A 163 -1.31 -12.54 4.81
N ILE A 164 -0.94 -11.33 4.34
CA ILE A 164 -1.00 -10.10 5.12
C ILE A 164 -2.38 -9.46 4.92
N PHE A 165 -3.07 -9.12 5.99
CA PHE A 165 -4.21 -8.20 5.94
C PHE A 165 -3.72 -6.78 6.22
N ASP A 166 -3.87 -5.92 5.23
CA ASP A 166 -3.52 -4.49 5.28
C ASP A 166 -4.77 -3.67 4.95
N PRO A 167 -5.59 -3.30 5.95
CA PRO A 167 -6.80 -2.53 5.70
C PRO A 167 -6.50 -1.12 5.20
N GLY A 168 -5.39 -0.52 5.61
CA GLY A 168 -4.93 0.80 5.17
C GLY A 168 -6.04 1.83 5.07
N GLN A 169 -6.11 2.53 3.94
CA GLN A 169 -7.15 3.53 3.65
C GLN A 169 -8.58 2.94 3.50
N GLY A 170 -8.72 1.62 3.35
CA GLY A 170 -10.01 0.92 3.37
C GLY A 170 -10.58 0.75 4.79
N LEU A 171 -9.79 0.98 5.83
CA LEU A 171 -10.19 0.79 7.22
C LEU A 171 -11.51 1.47 7.62
N PRO A 172 -11.85 2.70 7.15
CA PRO A 172 -13.13 3.32 7.45
C PRO A 172 -14.36 2.50 7.04
N LEU A 173 -14.23 1.62 6.05
CA LEU A 173 -15.33 0.78 5.53
C LEU A 173 -15.64 -0.43 6.42
N PHE A 174 -14.72 -0.83 7.31
CA PHE A 174 -14.87 -1.98 8.18
C PHE A 174 -15.50 -1.60 9.52
N ASP A 175 -16.46 -2.38 9.97
CA ASP A 175 -16.92 -2.37 11.36
C ASP A 175 -16.05 -3.28 12.24
N GLY A 176 -16.32 -3.28 13.56
CA GLY A 176 -15.55 -4.07 14.49
C GLY A 176 -15.69 -5.59 14.29
N ALA A 177 -16.82 -6.07 13.78
CA ALA A 177 -17.05 -7.48 13.55
C ALA A 177 -16.29 -7.97 12.30
N SER A 178 -16.37 -7.22 11.20
CA SER A 178 -15.63 -7.53 9.96
C SER A 178 -14.11 -7.42 10.15
N LEU A 179 -13.63 -6.45 10.96
CA LEU A 179 -12.21 -6.36 11.32
C LEU A 179 -11.75 -7.58 12.13
N ARG A 180 -12.48 -7.96 13.19
CA ARG A 180 -12.15 -9.17 13.96
C ARG A 180 -12.08 -10.38 13.07
N ARG A 181 -13.09 -10.58 12.21
CA ARG A 181 -13.12 -11.71 11.27
C ARG A 181 -11.92 -11.72 10.32
N ALA A 182 -11.55 -10.56 9.76
CA ALA A 182 -10.39 -10.46 8.87
C ALA A 182 -9.08 -10.77 9.59
N ILE A 183 -8.90 -10.27 10.82
CA ILE A 183 -7.72 -10.53 11.65
C ILE A 183 -7.63 -12.02 12.02
N GLU A 184 -8.73 -12.65 12.46
CA GLU A 184 -8.76 -14.09 12.79
C GLU A 184 -8.42 -15.01 11.63
N LEU A 185 -8.64 -14.57 10.39
CA LEU A 185 -8.32 -15.32 9.17
C LEU A 185 -6.92 -15.04 8.64
N ALA A 186 -6.36 -13.87 8.95
CA ALA A 186 -5.08 -13.45 8.44
C ALA A 186 -3.91 -14.19 9.11
N THR A 187 -2.85 -14.41 8.37
CA THR A 187 -1.58 -14.89 8.94
C THR A 187 -0.81 -13.73 9.56
N TYR A 188 -0.83 -12.59 8.91
CA TYR A 188 -0.16 -11.38 9.34
C TYR A 188 -1.09 -10.17 9.22
N VAL A 189 -0.88 -9.16 10.06
CA VAL A 189 -1.55 -7.85 9.96
C VAL A 189 -0.49 -6.76 9.84
N ALA A 190 -0.66 -5.85 8.90
CA ALA A 190 0.23 -4.70 8.74
C ALA A 190 -0.58 -3.40 8.69
N VAL A 191 -0.28 -2.47 9.59
CA VAL A 191 -0.97 -1.19 9.77
C VAL A 191 0.03 -0.11 10.16
N ASN A 192 -0.35 1.17 10.02
CA ASN A 192 0.39 2.24 10.68
C ASN A 192 -0.14 2.46 12.12
N ASP A 193 0.51 3.33 12.88
CA ASP A 193 0.17 3.61 14.28
C ASP A 193 -1.25 4.20 14.44
N TYR A 194 -1.69 5.07 13.53
CA TYR A 194 -3.05 5.60 13.53
C TYR A 194 -4.07 4.49 13.23
N GLU A 195 -3.82 3.69 12.21
CA GLU A 195 -4.66 2.54 11.82
C GLU A 195 -4.71 1.50 12.93
N ALA A 196 -3.57 1.19 13.58
CA ALA A 196 -3.51 0.24 14.70
C ALA A 196 -4.41 0.69 15.86
N ASN A 197 -4.37 1.97 16.23
CA ASN A 197 -5.23 2.54 17.24
C ASN A 197 -6.72 2.47 16.85
N LEU A 198 -7.04 2.72 15.58
CA LEU A 198 -8.41 2.65 15.08
C LEU A 198 -8.91 1.19 15.03
N VAL A 199 -8.08 0.23 14.63
CA VAL A 199 -8.38 -1.21 14.70
C VAL A 199 -8.64 -1.62 16.16
N SER A 200 -7.75 -1.26 17.09
CA SER A 200 -7.91 -1.53 18.52
C SER A 200 -9.23 -0.98 19.06
N HIS A 201 -9.53 0.28 18.75
CA HIS A 201 -10.77 0.92 19.19
C HIS A 201 -12.03 0.22 18.62
N ARG A 202 -12.04 -0.15 17.34
CA ARG A 202 -13.20 -0.78 16.68
C ARG A 202 -13.40 -2.24 17.07
N THR A 203 -12.30 -2.97 17.25
CA THR A 203 -12.36 -4.38 17.66
C THR A 203 -12.58 -4.55 19.14
N GLY A 204 -12.18 -3.56 19.97
CA GLY A 204 -12.08 -3.67 21.41
C GLY A 204 -10.89 -4.52 21.87
N TRP A 205 -9.96 -4.87 20.98
CA TRP A 205 -8.76 -5.64 21.28
C TRP A 205 -7.54 -4.73 21.47
N SER A 206 -6.73 -5.03 22.46
CA SER A 206 -5.38 -4.46 22.61
C SER A 206 -4.45 -4.94 21.49
N PHE A 207 -3.28 -4.31 21.33
CA PHE A 207 -2.29 -4.77 20.35
C PHE A 207 -1.81 -6.20 20.65
N ASP A 208 -1.65 -6.56 21.92
CA ASP A 208 -1.27 -7.91 22.33
C ASP A 208 -2.38 -8.93 22.00
N GLU A 209 -3.65 -8.56 22.17
CA GLU A 209 -4.77 -9.40 21.76
C GLU A 209 -4.82 -9.56 20.23
N ILE A 210 -4.65 -8.48 19.44
CA ILE A 210 -4.57 -8.57 17.99
C ILE A 210 -3.40 -9.49 17.59
N ALA A 211 -2.22 -9.29 18.19
CA ALA A 211 -1.02 -10.10 17.92
C ALA A 211 -1.20 -11.58 18.32
N SER A 212 -2.09 -11.89 19.26
CA SER A 212 -2.38 -13.29 19.65
C SER A 212 -3.19 -14.07 18.61
N HIS A 213 -3.87 -13.38 17.69
CA HIS A 213 -4.66 -13.99 16.62
C HIS A 213 -3.86 -14.24 15.35
N VAL A 214 -2.64 -13.68 15.20
CA VAL A 214 -1.82 -13.74 13.98
C VAL A 214 -0.38 -14.16 14.29
N ASP A 215 0.35 -14.63 13.28
CA ASP A 215 1.76 -14.98 13.45
C ASP A 215 2.62 -13.72 13.67
N ALA A 216 2.24 -12.59 13.07
CA ALA A 216 2.83 -11.29 13.39
C ALA A 216 1.86 -10.12 13.13
N LEU A 217 1.88 -9.13 14.06
CA LEU A 217 1.30 -7.81 13.88
C LEU A 217 2.43 -6.80 13.65
N ILE A 218 2.41 -6.12 12.50
CA ILE A 218 3.39 -5.12 12.09
C ILE A 218 2.77 -3.73 12.22
N VAL A 219 3.37 -2.85 13.03
CA VAL A 219 2.91 -1.47 13.24
C VAL A 219 3.99 -0.49 12.80
N THR A 220 3.78 0.22 11.69
CA THR A 220 4.69 1.25 11.22
C THR A 220 4.42 2.58 11.93
N ARG A 221 5.50 3.34 12.25
CA ARG A 221 5.45 4.58 13.04
C ARG A 221 6.22 5.73 12.35
N GLY A 222 6.21 5.74 11.02
CA GLY A 222 6.87 6.76 10.21
C GLY A 222 8.36 6.91 10.55
N GLU A 223 8.77 8.10 10.96
CA GLU A 223 10.16 8.40 11.32
C GLU A 223 10.66 7.69 12.59
N HIS A 224 9.77 7.06 13.34
CA HIS A 224 10.08 6.29 14.55
C HIS A 224 10.28 4.80 14.26
N GLY A 225 10.31 4.37 12.99
CA GLY A 225 10.51 2.98 12.59
C GLY A 225 9.24 2.14 12.66
N SER A 226 9.34 0.90 13.13
CA SER A 226 8.19 0.01 13.27
C SER A 226 8.36 -0.97 14.41
N GLN A 227 7.24 -1.55 14.86
CA GLN A 227 7.20 -2.64 15.82
C GLN A 227 6.62 -3.88 15.15
N ILE A 228 7.22 -5.05 15.40
CA ILE A 228 6.70 -6.33 14.95
C ILE A 228 6.44 -7.20 16.19
N TYR A 229 5.16 -7.44 16.46
CA TYR A 229 4.69 -8.31 17.53
C TYR A 229 4.62 -9.73 17.00
N HIS A 230 5.42 -10.64 17.53
CA HIS A 230 5.44 -12.05 17.11
C HIS A 230 5.90 -12.96 18.24
N SER A 231 5.34 -14.15 18.35
CA SER A 231 5.74 -15.17 19.33
C SER A 231 5.88 -14.63 20.76
N GLY A 232 4.97 -13.71 21.16
CA GLY A 232 4.97 -13.08 22.49
C GLY A 232 6.11 -12.07 22.72
N LYS A 233 6.78 -11.61 21.66
CA LYS A 233 7.87 -10.61 21.69
C LYS A 233 7.51 -9.42 20.80
N ILE A 234 8.18 -8.31 21.07
CA ILE A 234 8.13 -7.12 20.24
C ILE A 234 9.55 -6.90 19.68
N GLU A 235 9.67 -6.95 18.36
CA GLU A 235 10.89 -6.58 17.66
C GLU A 235 10.81 -5.10 17.29
N GLU A 236 11.69 -4.29 17.86
CA GLU A 236 11.82 -2.87 17.56
C GLU A 236 12.68 -2.68 16.30
N ILE A 237 12.11 -2.15 15.25
CA ILE A 237 12.80 -1.92 13.99
C ILE A 237 13.14 -0.44 13.87
N PRO A 238 14.43 -0.08 13.80
CA PRO A 238 14.81 1.32 13.65
C PRO A 238 14.42 1.86 12.26
N PRO A 239 14.15 3.17 12.15
CA PRO A 239 13.96 3.80 10.85
C PRO A 239 15.30 3.85 10.09
N VAL A 240 15.23 3.85 8.77
CA VAL A 240 16.37 4.18 7.92
C VAL A 240 16.33 5.67 7.61
N LYS A 241 17.46 6.36 7.84
CA LYS A 241 17.56 7.78 7.50
C LYS A 241 17.55 7.95 5.97
N ALA A 242 16.53 8.61 5.47
CA ALA A 242 16.47 9.02 4.08
C ALA A 242 17.51 10.12 3.78
N ALA A 243 18.10 10.08 2.59
CA ALA A 243 19.04 11.14 2.14
C ALA A 243 18.30 12.47 1.93
N ARG A 244 17.02 12.40 1.57
CA ARG A 244 16.11 13.54 1.40
C ARG A 244 14.66 13.07 1.59
N VAL A 245 13.79 13.99 1.99
CA VAL A 245 12.35 13.72 2.11
C VAL A 245 11.64 14.53 1.04
N LEU A 246 11.10 13.86 0.02
CA LEU A 246 10.44 14.52 -1.12
C LEU A 246 8.94 14.23 -1.17
N ASP A 247 8.54 12.96 -1.01
CA ASP A 247 7.15 12.56 -1.18
C ASP A 247 6.85 11.31 -0.34
N PRO A 248 5.97 11.39 0.67
CA PRO A 248 5.62 10.25 1.51
C PRO A 248 4.66 9.26 0.84
N THR A 249 4.04 9.61 -0.31
CA THR A 249 3.06 8.77 -1.00
C THR A 249 3.68 7.42 -1.41
N GLY A 250 3.08 6.31 -1.00
CA GLY A 250 3.55 4.97 -1.32
C GLY A 250 4.72 4.45 -0.45
N CYS A 251 5.16 5.19 0.59
CA CYS A 251 6.19 4.68 1.51
C CYS A 251 5.71 3.45 2.29
N GLY A 252 4.44 3.44 2.70
CA GLY A 252 3.80 2.27 3.31
C GLY A 252 3.74 1.08 2.36
N ASP A 253 3.43 1.32 1.09
CA ASP A 253 3.41 0.28 0.06
C ASP A 253 4.82 -0.29 -0.19
N ALA A 254 5.83 0.57 -0.24
CA ALA A 254 7.22 0.15 -0.38
C ALA A 254 7.68 -0.69 0.83
N PHE A 255 7.27 -0.32 2.04
CA PHE A 255 7.48 -1.12 3.25
C PHE A 255 6.81 -2.49 3.12
N ARG A 256 5.55 -2.59 2.64
CA ARG A 256 4.85 -3.87 2.40
C ARG A 256 5.58 -4.72 1.37
N GLY A 257 6.13 -4.11 0.30
CA GLY A 257 6.98 -4.82 -0.66
C GLY A 257 8.20 -5.47 -0.01
N GLY A 258 8.87 -4.76 0.91
CA GLY A 258 9.98 -5.28 1.71
C GLY A 258 9.56 -6.39 2.67
N LEU A 259 8.40 -6.25 3.34
CA LEU A 259 7.83 -7.30 4.20
C LEU A 259 7.57 -8.60 3.43
N LEU A 260 6.88 -8.49 2.30
CA LEU A 260 6.57 -9.65 1.45
C LEU A 260 7.84 -10.35 1.00
N TYR A 261 8.86 -9.61 0.58
CA TYR A 261 10.14 -10.18 0.21
C TYR A 261 10.80 -10.94 1.37
N GLY A 262 10.83 -10.35 2.57
CA GLY A 262 11.41 -10.98 3.75
C GLY A 262 10.68 -12.27 4.15
N ILE A 263 9.34 -12.25 4.17
CA ILE A 263 8.49 -13.40 4.47
C ILE A 263 8.68 -14.50 3.41
N GLU A 264 8.65 -14.14 2.13
CA GLU A 264 8.81 -15.07 0.99
C GLU A 264 10.16 -15.82 1.04
N ASN A 265 11.20 -15.14 1.52
CA ASN A 265 12.56 -15.71 1.62
C ASN A 265 12.91 -16.27 3.00
N GLY A 266 11.95 -16.30 3.93
CA GLY A 266 12.13 -16.87 5.27
C GLY A 266 13.15 -16.11 6.13
N LEU A 267 13.31 -14.80 5.92
CA LEU A 267 14.16 -13.96 6.74
C LEU A 267 13.58 -13.83 8.15
N ASP A 268 14.44 -13.68 9.15
CA ASP A 268 13.98 -13.36 10.50
C ASP A 268 13.25 -11.99 10.53
N TRP A 269 12.42 -11.77 11.57
CA TRP A 269 11.58 -10.57 11.65
C TRP A 269 12.39 -9.27 11.76
N ALA A 270 13.56 -9.32 12.42
CA ALA A 270 14.44 -8.16 12.53
C ALA A 270 14.97 -7.75 11.15
N THR A 271 15.46 -8.72 10.36
CA THR A 271 15.97 -8.50 9.01
C THR A 271 14.83 -8.11 8.04
N THR A 272 13.69 -8.78 8.13
CA THR A 272 12.49 -8.46 7.35
C THR A 272 12.03 -7.01 7.58
N GLY A 273 11.89 -6.61 8.85
CA GLY A 273 11.49 -5.25 9.19
C GLY A 273 12.50 -4.18 8.77
N ARG A 274 13.80 -4.47 8.90
CA ARG A 274 14.88 -3.57 8.44
C ARG A 274 14.87 -3.38 6.93
N LEU A 275 14.67 -4.46 6.16
CA LEU A 275 14.53 -4.36 4.71
C LEU A 275 13.29 -3.55 4.33
N ALA A 276 12.17 -3.78 5.00
CA ALA A 276 10.94 -3.03 4.79
C ALA A 276 11.14 -1.52 5.09
N SER A 277 11.81 -1.18 6.20
CA SER A 277 12.17 0.21 6.55
C SER A 277 13.06 0.85 5.49
N LEU A 278 14.04 0.11 4.96
CA LEU A 278 14.91 0.60 3.89
C LEU A 278 14.12 0.90 2.62
N MET A 279 13.19 0.03 2.22
CA MET A 279 12.37 0.25 1.02
C MET A 279 11.51 1.51 1.15
N GLY A 280 10.92 1.76 2.33
CA GLY A 280 10.21 3.00 2.62
C GLY A 280 11.11 4.24 2.53
N ALA A 281 12.34 4.15 3.05
CA ALA A 281 13.33 5.24 2.98
C ALA A 281 13.80 5.51 1.56
N LEU A 282 14.04 4.48 0.75
CA LEU A 282 14.38 4.63 -0.67
C LEU A 282 13.26 5.28 -1.46
N LYS A 283 12.01 4.95 -1.14
CA LYS A 283 10.84 5.53 -1.82
C LYS A 283 10.67 7.02 -1.48
N ILE A 284 10.76 7.44 -0.21
CA ILE A 284 10.52 8.84 0.20
C ILE A 284 11.51 9.83 -0.45
N GLU A 285 12.64 9.35 -0.92
CA GLU A 285 13.67 10.12 -1.63
C GLU A 285 13.27 10.50 -3.06
N HIS A 286 12.09 10.07 -3.56
CA HIS A 286 11.63 10.26 -4.93
C HIS A 286 10.18 10.73 -4.99
N LEU A 287 9.86 11.57 -6.00
CA LEU A 287 8.49 11.99 -6.28
C LEU A 287 7.72 10.85 -6.96
N GLY A 288 6.47 10.64 -6.54
CA GLY A 288 5.60 9.57 -7.04
C GLY A 288 5.95 8.19 -6.48
N PRO A 289 4.96 7.30 -6.36
CA PRO A 289 5.13 6.03 -5.65
C PRO A 289 5.93 4.98 -6.42
N GLN A 290 6.04 5.09 -7.75
CA GLN A 290 6.71 4.12 -8.63
C GLN A 290 7.85 4.73 -9.47
N ASN A 291 8.49 5.82 -8.99
CA ASN A 291 9.52 6.55 -9.73
C ASN A 291 10.93 6.40 -9.14
N TYR A 292 11.12 5.53 -8.16
CA TYR A 292 12.43 5.16 -7.64
C TYR A 292 12.85 3.80 -8.23
N ALA A 293 14.11 3.67 -8.59
CA ALA A 293 14.60 2.47 -9.28
C ALA A 293 16.01 2.08 -8.80
N PRO A 294 16.20 1.80 -7.50
CA PRO A 294 17.48 1.32 -7.03
C PRO A 294 17.75 -0.08 -7.62
N THR A 295 18.99 -0.32 -8.00
CA THR A 295 19.44 -1.67 -8.34
C THR A 295 19.54 -2.54 -7.08
N ARG A 296 19.50 -3.86 -7.23
CA ARG A 296 19.71 -4.79 -6.11
C ARG A 296 21.02 -4.53 -5.37
N ALA A 297 22.08 -4.19 -6.10
CA ALA A 297 23.36 -3.85 -5.50
C ALA A 297 23.28 -2.60 -4.61
N GLN A 298 22.58 -1.57 -5.06
CA GLN A 298 22.36 -0.35 -4.28
C GLN A 298 21.49 -0.62 -3.03
N ILE A 299 20.47 -1.48 -3.15
CA ILE A 299 19.67 -1.89 -1.98
C ILE A 299 20.55 -2.60 -0.96
N ASN A 300 21.37 -3.56 -1.40
CA ASN A 300 22.27 -4.32 -0.50
C ASN A 300 23.31 -3.40 0.16
N GLU A 301 23.90 -2.48 -0.58
CA GLU A 301 24.83 -1.49 -0.06
C GLU A 301 24.19 -0.59 1.01
N ARG A 302 23.03 -0.02 0.71
CA ARG A 302 22.28 0.84 1.66
C ARG A 302 21.82 0.05 2.89
N PHE A 303 21.44 -1.23 2.72
CA PHE A 303 21.11 -2.10 3.86
C PHE A 303 22.31 -2.30 4.78
N LYS A 304 23.47 -2.64 4.20
CA LYS A 304 24.71 -2.80 4.95
C LYS A 304 25.16 -1.52 5.66
N GLU A 305 25.07 -0.38 4.99
CA GLU A 305 25.35 0.93 5.58
C GLU A 305 24.44 1.25 6.77
N ALA A 306 23.13 0.97 6.63
CA ALA A 306 22.14 1.28 7.64
C ALA A 306 22.22 0.36 8.88
N PHE A 307 22.54 -0.92 8.68
CA PHE A 307 22.39 -1.95 9.72
C PHE A 307 23.67 -2.70 10.08
N GLY A 308 24.78 -2.49 9.35
CA GLY A 308 26.10 -3.03 9.69
C GLY A 308 26.33 -4.50 9.29
N TYR A 309 25.42 -5.12 8.54
CA TYR A 309 25.57 -6.48 8.04
C TYR A 309 24.96 -6.63 6.64
N GLU A 310 25.35 -7.68 5.92
CA GLU A 310 24.86 -7.97 4.57
C GLU A 310 23.40 -8.46 4.62
N LEU A 311 22.59 -8.00 3.67
CA LEU A 311 21.26 -8.58 3.47
C LEU A 311 21.44 -10.04 3.01
N PRO A 312 20.84 -11.01 3.70
CA PRO A 312 20.88 -12.41 3.28
C PRO A 312 20.36 -12.61 1.85
N ASN A 313 20.98 -13.55 1.12
CA ASN A 313 20.61 -13.87 -0.26
C ASN A 313 19.29 -14.64 -0.33
#